data_3c5f723dc86fcc2998db9dfd110d99de
#
_entry.id   3c5f723dc86fcc2998db9dfd110d99de
#
_cell.length_a   1.000
_cell.length_b   1.000
_cell.length_c   1.000
_cell.angle_alpha   90.00
_cell.angle_beta   90.00
_cell.angle_gamma   90.00
#
_symmetry.space_group_name_H-M   'P 1'
#
loop_
_entity.id
_entity.type
_entity.pdbx_description
1 polymer ?
#
loop_
_entity_poly.entity_id
_entity_poly.type
_entity_poly.pdbx_seq_one_letter_code
_entity_poly.pdbx_strand_id
1 'polypeptide(L)'
;MEIHADIHAHIYVRPLRRDEAGVLDRVFAGLSPQSRHLRFHSPIIRLTAPVRRALLAVDGWDHVALVAVARGKPVGIARLIRDPRRAHEAEIAFEVVDAWQRRGIGRLLLTALAERATDIGVRRVRALVLPENAAAFAVLRSVFPVRFVRRDRDATELVCLVPDDRRADRAA
;
A
#
# COMPACT_ATOMS: atom_id res chain seq x y z
N MET A 1 21.37 19.47 24.95
CA MET A 1 21.10 19.98 23.59
C MET A 1 20.55 18.81 22.80
N GLU A 2 19.21 18.62 22.85
CA GLU A 2 18.54 17.57 22.11
C GLU A 2 18.49 17.97 20.64
N ILE A 3 19.19 17.19 19.81
CA ILE A 3 19.09 17.29 18.36
C ILE A 3 17.79 16.57 17.96
N HIS A 4 16.71 17.32 17.82
CA HIS A 4 15.54 16.85 17.08
C HIS A 4 15.96 16.68 15.60
N ALA A 5 16.52 15.52 15.28
CA ALA A 5 16.74 15.13 13.89
C ALA A 5 15.35 15.01 13.24
N ASP A 6 15.10 15.86 12.27
CA ASP A 6 13.89 15.91 11.47
C ASP A 6 13.69 14.52 10.81
N ILE A 7 12.81 13.72 11.37
CA ILE A 7 12.56 12.31 10.95
C ILE A 7 12.04 12.27 9.51
N HIS A 8 11.50 13.37 9.00
CA HIS A 8 10.93 13.48 7.66
C HIS A 8 11.96 13.78 6.55
N ALA A 9 13.15 14.24 6.88
CA ALA A 9 14.14 14.71 5.91
C ALA A 9 14.75 13.60 5.01
N HIS A 10 14.43 12.31 5.22
CA HIS A 10 15.03 11.20 4.47
C HIS A 10 14.04 10.08 4.13
N ILE A 11 12.74 10.38 4.00
CA ILE A 11 11.73 9.41 3.58
C ILE A 11 11.22 9.79 2.19
N TYR A 12 11.31 8.86 1.25
CA TYR A 12 10.77 9.05 -0.10
C TYR A 12 10.10 7.77 -0.60
N VAL A 13 9.25 7.92 -1.61
CA VAL A 13 8.55 6.81 -2.27
C VAL A 13 9.05 6.70 -3.71
N ARG A 14 9.25 5.48 -4.17
CA ARG A 14 9.63 5.16 -5.54
C ARG A 14 8.96 3.88 -6.04
N PRO A 15 8.88 3.65 -7.35
CA PRO A 15 8.45 2.35 -7.88
C PRO A 15 9.33 1.20 -7.40
N LEU A 16 8.70 0.04 -7.12
CA LEU A 16 9.38 -1.24 -6.97
C LEU A 16 9.66 -1.81 -8.37
N ARG A 17 10.87 -2.34 -8.58
CA ARG A 17 11.24 -2.98 -9.85
C ARG A 17 11.16 -4.50 -9.76
N ARG A 18 11.03 -5.15 -10.90
CA ARG A 18 10.92 -6.62 -11.00
C ARG A 18 12.13 -7.38 -10.48
N ASP A 19 13.30 -6.77 -10.57
CA ASP A 19 14.60 -7.33 -10.15
C ASP A 19 14.92 -7.10 -8.67
N GLU A 20 14.04 -6.46 -7.91
CA GLU A 20 14.29 -6.08 -6.52
C GLU A 20 13.74 -7.08 -5.49
N ALA A 21 13.99 -8.37 -5.67
CA ALA A 21 13.58 -9.40 -4.70
C ALA A 21 14.11 -9.12 -3.28
N GLY A 22 15.32 -8.58 -3.17
CA GLY A 22 15.91 -8.24 -1.87
C GLY A 22 15.18 -7.12 -1.13
N VAL A 23 14.53 -6.18 -1.84
CA VAL A 23 13.67 -5.16 -1.25
C VAL A 23 12.43 -5.80 -0.62
N LEU A 24 11.76 -6.68 -1.38
CA LEU A 24 10.59 -7.40 -0.91
C LEU A 24 10.90 -8.25 0.32
N ASP A 25 11.99 -9.03 0.27
CA ASP A 25 12.43 -9.90 1.38
C ASP A 25 12.75 -9.08 2.64
N ARG A 26 13.39 -7.93 2.49
CA ARG A 26 13.75 -7.05 3.61
C ARG A 26 12.52 -6.44 4.28
N VAL A 27 11.55 -5.97 3.51
CA VAL A 27 10.28 -5.46 4.07
C VAL A 27 9.54 -6.59 4.78
N PHE A 28 9.42 -7.76 4.15
CA PHE A 28 8.78 -8.93 4.77
C PHE A 28 9.45 -9.36 6.08
N ALA A 29 10.78 -9.38 6.11
CA ALA A 29 11.55 -9.72 7.32
C ALA A 29 11.32 -8.74 8.48
N GLY A 30 11.01 -7.47 8.16
CA GLY A 30 10.69 -6.44 9.16
C GLY A 30 9.25 -6.47 9.69
N LEU A 31 8.40 -7.38 9.18
CA LEU A 31 7.03 -7.58 9.68
C LEU A 31 7.01 -8.66 10.76
N SER A 32 6.37 -8.37 11.89
CA SER A 32 6.03 -9.39 12.90
C SER A 32 5.07 -10.44 12.34
N PRO A 33 4.90 -11.59 13.01
CA PRO A 33 3.86 -12.57 12.65
C PRO A 33 2.47 -11.96 12.58
N GLN A 34 2.14 -11.05 13.50
CA GLN A 34 0.87 -10.32 13.51
C GLN A 34 0.72 -9.43 12.27
N SER A 35 1.73 -8.62 11.94
CA SER A 35 1.70 -7.75 10.75
C SER A 35 1.61 -8.56 9.45
N ARG A 36 2.27 -9.72 9.37
CA ARG A 36 2.14 -10.64 8.24
C ARG A 36 0.72 -11.19 8.13
N HIS A 37 0.12 -11.64 9.25
CA HIS A 37 -1.25 -12.11 9.27
C HIS A 37 -2.22 -11.02 8.80
N LEU A 38 -2.12 -9.82 9.35
CA LEU A 38 -2.96 -8.68 8.96
C LEU A 38 -2.84 -8.30 7.47
N ARG A 39 -1.67 -8.54 6.88
CA ARG A 39 -1.38 -8.20 5.48
C ARG A 39 -1.79 -9.28 4.50
N PHE A 40 -1.54 -10.54 4.83
CA PHE A 40 -1.71 -11.67 3.91
C PHE A 40 -2.94 -12.51 4.24
N HIS A 41 -3.66 -12.19 5.33
CA HIS A 41 -4.82 -12.93 5.84
C HIS A 41 -4.53 -14.42 6.08
N SER A 42 -3.26 -14.73 6.34
CA SER A 42 -2.76 -16.08 6.52
C SER A 42 -1.46 -16.04 7.34
N PRO A 43 -1.16 -17.06 8.15
CA PRO A 43 0.08 -17.13 8.93
C PRO A 43 1.29 -17.47 8.03
N ILE A 44 1.70 -16.52 7.19
CA ILE A 44 2.85 -16.68 6.30
C ILE A 44 4.15 -16.54 7.09
N ILE A 45 4.93 -17.61 7.15
CA ILE A 45 6.24 -17.62 7.82
C ILE A 45 7.33 -17.08 6.89
N ARG A 46 7.23 -17.37 5.58
CA ARG A 46 8.18 -16.96 4.55
C ARG A 46 7.50 -16.69 3.22
N LEU A 47 8.09 -15.83 2.41
CA LEU A 47 7.68 -15.67 1.03
C LEU A 47 8.18 -16.87 0.19
N THR A 48 7.26 -17.69 -0.30
CA THR A 48 7.60 -18.78 -1.21
C THR A 48 8.00 -18.22 -2.60
N ALA A 49 8.72 -19.00 -3.40
CA ALA A 49 9.14 -18.57 -4.73
C ALA A 49 7.94 -18.16 -5.64
N PRO A 50 6.80 -18.89 -5.66
CA PRO A 50 5.62 -18.46 -6.41
C PRO A 50 5.04 -17.13 -5.91
N VAL A 51 4.91 -16.94 -4.60
CA VAL A 51 4.40 -15.69 -3.99
C VAL A 51 5.33 -14.53 -4.33
N ARG A 52 6.66 -14.70 -4.16
CA ARG A 52 7.65 -13.69 -4.51
C ARG A 52 7.57 -13.29 -5.99
N ARG A 53 7.45 -14.27 -6.88
CA ARG A 53 7.29 -14.02 -8.32
C ARG A 53 6.03 -13.21 -8.61
N ALA A 54 4.90 -13.57 -8.01
CA ALA A 54 3.64 -12.84 -8.17
C ALA A 54 3.76 -11.40 -7.65
N LEU A 55 4.40 -11.19 -6.49
CA LEU A 55 4.60 -9.86 -5.91
C LEU A 55 5.57 -8.98 -6.71
N LEU A 56 6.48 -9.57 -7.50
CA LEU A 56 7.44 -8.87 -8.38
C LEU A 56 6.96 -8.77 -9.83
N ALA A 57 5.79 -9.27 -10.18
CA ALA A 57 5.24 -9.16 -11.54
C ALA A 57 4.72 -7.74 -11.85
N VAL A 58 5.41 -6.72 -11.35
CA VAL A 58 5.08 -5.31 -11.55
C VAL A 58 5.37 -4.89 -12.99
N ASP A 59 4.44 -4.16 -13.62
CA ASP A 59 4.58 -3.63 -14.99
C ASP A 59 4.34 -2.11 -15.03
N GLY A 60 3.96 -1.52 -13.91
CA GLY A 60 3.68 -0.10 -13.78
C GLY A 60 2.30 0.30 -14.31
N TRP A 61 1.48 -0.63 -14.79
CA TRP A 61 0.17 -0.36 -15.36
C TRP A 61 -0.93 -1.22 -14.72
N ASP A 62 -0.90 -2.53 -14.92
CA ASP A 62 -1.86 -3.46 -14.35
C ASP A 62 -1.43 -3.94 -12.94
N HIS A 63 -0.13 -3.97 -12.71
CA HIS A 63 0.45 -4.23 -11.40
C HIS A 63 1.46 -3.13 -11.04
N VAL A 64 1.04 -2.20 -10.21
CA VAL A 64 1.88 -1.15 -9.64
C VAL A 64 2.29 -1.52 -8.23
N ALA A 65 3.56 -1.33 -7.89
CA ALA A 65 4.03 -1.38 -6.50
C ALA A 65 4.99 -0.21 -6.24
N LEU A 66 4.82 0.42 -5.08
CA LEU A 66 5.62 1.54 -4.61
C LEU A 66 6.32 1.16 -3.31
N VAL A 67 7.56 1.57 -3.16
CA VAL A 67 8.40 1.33 -1.98
C VAL A 67 8.65 2.65 -1.25
N ALA A 68 8.38 2.67 0.05
CA ALA A 68 8.87 3.72 0.93
C ALA A 68 10.30 3.38 1.39
N VAL A 69 11.20 4.32 1.22
CA VAL A 69 12.60 4.21 1.65
C VAL A 69 12.86 5.25 2.73
N ALA A 70 13.38 4.81 3.87
CA ALA A 70 13.77 5.66 4.97
C ALA A 70 15.22 5.38 5.36
N ARG A 71 16.05 6.42 5.43
CA ARG A 71 17.49 6.29 5.72
C ARG A 71 18.18 5.24 4.85
N GLY A 72 17.85 5.20 3.55
CA GLY A 72 18.40 4.27 2.58
C GLY A 72 17.89 2.81 2.70
N LYS A 73 16.93 2.52 3.58
CA LYS A 73 16.37 1.17 3.77
C LYS A 73 14.90 1.13 3.36
N PRO A 74 14.43 0.07 2.67
CA PRO A 74 13.02 -0.10 2.37
C PRO A 74 12.27 -0.41 3.68
N VAL A 75 11.19 0.34 3.93
CA VAL A 75 10.43 0.29 5.19
C VAL A 75 8.93 0.05 5.00
N GLY A 76 8.47 -0.03 3.75
CA GLY A 76 7.08 -0.37 3.44
C GLY A 76 6.86 -0.47 1.94
N ILE A 77 5.79 -1.16 1.57
CA ILE A 77 5.37 -1.33 0.18
C ILE A 77 3.85 -1.11 0.11
N ALA A 78 3.40 -0.39 -0.91
CA ALA A 78 2.01 -0.38 -1.31
C ALA A 78 1.89 -0.86 -2.75
N ARG A 79 0.81 -1.57 -3.06
CA ARG A 79 0.56 -2.11 -4.40
C ARG A 79 -0.88 -1.95 -4.84
N LEU A 80 -1.04 -1.88 -6.14
CA LEU A 80 -2.29 -1.82 -6.83
C LEU A 80 -2.26 -2.90 -7.91
N ILE A 81 -3.32 -3.72 -7.97
CA ILE A 81 -3.52 -4.73 -9.01
C ILE A 81 -4.85 -4.43 -9.68
N ARG A 82 -4.82 -4.10 -10.96
CA ARG A 82 -6.00 -3.78 -11.76
C ARG A 82 -6.90 -5.00 -11.92
N ASP A 83 -8.21 -4.79 -11.83
CA ASP A 83 -9.19 -5.83 -12.14
C ASP A 83 -9.22 -6.05 -13.67
N PRO A 84 -8.92 -7.25 -14.17
CA PRO A 84 -8.87 -7.51 -15.60
C PRO A 84 -10.23 -7.38 -16.30
N ARG A 85 -11.33 -7.45 -15.54
CA ARG A 85 -12.69 -7.30 -16.06
C ARG A 85 -13.24 -5.88 -15.94
N ARG A 86 -12.58 -5.03 -15.14
CA ARG A 86 -13.02 -3.68 -14.81
C ARG A 86 -11.84 -2.71 -14.82
N ALA A 87 -11.48 -2.23 -16.00
CA ALA A 87 -10.26 -1.43 -16.21
C ALA A 87 -10.11 -0.19 -15.32
N HIS A 88 -11.21 0.32 -14.76
CA HIS A 88 -11.20 1.47 -13.84
C HIS A 88 -11.22 1.08 -12.36
N GLU A 89 -11.12 -0.22 -12.05
CA GLU A 89 -11.08 -0.75 -10.69
C GLU A 89 -9.77 -1.48 -10.43
N ALA A 90 -9.30 -1.41 -9.20
CA ALA A 90 -8.12 -2.13 -8.77
C ALA A 90 -8.25 -2.58 -7.31
N GLU A 91 -7.55 -3.65 -6.96
CA GLU A 91 -7.31 -4.03 -5.57
C GLU A 91 -6.04 -3.37 -5.07
N ILE A 92 -6.06 -2.87 -3.84
CA ILE A 92 -4.90 -2.28 -3.18
C ILE A 92 -4.57 -3.00 -1.88
N ALA A 93 -3.28 -3.06 -1.59
CA ALA A 93 -2.77 -3.58 -0.33
C ALA A 93 -1.47 -2.87 0.03
N PHE A 94 -1.15 -2.80 1.32
CA PHE A 94 0.07 -2.17 1.80
C PHE A 94 0.58 -2.82 3.07
N GLU A 95 1.87 -2.69 3.29
CA GLU A 95 2.57 -3.11 4.49
C GLU A 95 3.63 -2.08 4.89
N VAL A 96 3.84 -1.91 6.19
CA VAL A 96 4.92 -1.08 6.77
C VAL A 96 5.65 -1.90 7.81
N VAL A 97 6.97 -1.93 7.72
CA VAL A 97 7.86 -2.57 8.71
C VAL A 97 7.51 -2.09 10.12
N ASP A 98 7.38 -3.00 11.08
CA ASP A 98 6.84 -2.70 12.41
C ASP A 98 7.57 -1.54 13.10
N ALA A 99 8.89 -1.50 13.03
CA ALA A 99 9.70 -0.41 13.60
C ALA A 99 9.42 0.97 12.98
N TRP A 100 8.75 1.03 11.84
CA TRP A 100 8.41 2.25 11.10
C TRP A 100 6.92 2.55 11.04
N GLN A 101 6.09 1.76 11.69
CA GLN A 101 4.66 2.02 11.81
C GLN A 101 4.40 3.28 12.66
N ARG A 102 3.19 3.84 12.53
CA ARG A 102 2.72 5.04 13.25
C ARG A 102 3.57 6.30 13.00
N ARG A 103 4.31 6.34 11.90
CA ARG A 103 5.15 7.47 11.47
C ARG A 103 4.66 8.10 10.15
N GLY A 104 3.41 7.86 9.76
CA GLY A 104 2.83 8.40 8.53
C GLY A 104 3.21 7.68 7.24
N ILE A 105 4.06 6.64 7.28
CA ILE A 105 4.56 5.95 6.07
C ILE A 105 3.43 5.28 5.29
N GLY A 106 2.47 4.66 5.96
CA GLY A 106 1.32 4.06 5.29
C GLY A 106 0.50 5.10 4.52
N ARG A 107 0.28 6.28 5.11
CA ARG A 107 -0.40 7.39 4.43
C ARG A 107 0.41 7.90 3.24
N LEU A 108 1.71 8.11 3.40
CA LEU A 108 2.61 8.53 2.32
C LEU A 108 2.56 7.57 1.13
N LEU A 109 2.66 6.26 1.39
CA LEU A 109 2.56 5.21 0.37
C LEU A 109 1.21 5.23 -0.34
N LEU A 110 0.11 5.31 0.41
CA LEU A 110 -1.24 5.29 -0.18
C LEU A 110 -1.55 6.58 -0.94
N THR A 111 -1.04 7.75 -0.51
CA THR A 111 -1.15 9.00 -1.26
C THR A 111 -0.45 8.89 -2.61
N ALA A 112 0.80 8.45 -2.63
CA ALA A 112 1.53 8.22 -3.87
C ALA A 112 0.87 7.15 -4.78
N LEU A 113 0.27 6.13 -4.16
CA LEU A 113 -0.47 5.10 -4.89
C LEU A 113 -1.77 5.66 -5.52
N ALA A 114 -2.46 6.58 -4.83
CA ALA A 114 -3.65 7.25 -5.34
C ALA A 114 -3.33 8.14 -6.54
N GLU A 115 -2.25 8.92 -6.49
CA GLU A 115 -1.73 9.71 -7.60
C GLU A 115 -1.44 8.80 -8.81
N ARG A 116 -0.73 7.71 -8.57
CA ARG A 116 -0.42 6.74 -9.63
C ARG A 116 -1.68 6.08 -10.19
N ALA A 117 -2.66 5.74 -9.35
CA ALA A 117 -3.95 5.19 -9.77
C ALA A 117 -4.69 6.17 -10.72
N THR A 118 -4.68 7.46 -10.40
CA THR A 118 -5.25 8.52 -11.26
C THR A 118 -4.54 8.57 -12.61
N ASP A 119 -3.21 8.52 -12.63
CA ASP A 119 -2.40 8.58 -13.87
C ASP A 119 -2.72 7.43 -14.83
N ILE A 120 -2.95 6.23 -14.29
CA ILE A 120 -3.27 5.04 -15.09
C ILE A 120 -4.79 4.84 -15.31
N GLY A 121 -5.64 5.81 -14.91
CA GLY A 121 -7.08 5.79 -15.17
C GLY A 121 -7.89 4.89 -14.24
N VAL A 122 -7.35 4.44 -13.11
CA VAL A 122 -8.09 3.75 -12.05
C VAL A 122 -8.90 4.79 -11.26
N ARG A 123 -10.18 4.54 -11.06
CA ARG A 123 -11.12 5.46 -10.39
C ARG A 123 -11.67 4.91 -9.10
N ARG A 124 -11.65 3.59 -8.94
CA ARG A 124 -12.09 2.89 -7.72
C ARG A 124 -11.04 1.89 -7.28
N VAL A 125 -10.84 1.83 -5.98
CA VAL A 125 -9.96 0.84 -5.36
C VAL A 125 -10.72 0.03 -4.33
N ARG A 126 -10.37 -1.25 -4.23
CA ARG A 126 -10.89 -2.17 -3.23
C ARG A 126 -9.75 -2.57 -2.30
N ALA A 127 -10.02 -2.57 -1.01
CA ALA A 127 -9.10 -3.08 -0.01
C ALA A 127 -9.81 -4.10 0.86
N LEU A 128 -9.23 -5.28 1.00
CA LEU A 128 -9.67 -6.30 1.92
C LEU A 128 -8.89 -6.15 3.23
N VAL A 129 -9.60 -5.96 4.34
CA VAL A 129 -9.00 -5.67 5.65
C VAL A 129 -9.61 -6.56 6.71
N LEU A 130 -8.77 -7.20 7.54
CA LEU A 130 -9.25 -7.96 8.68
C LEU A 130 -9.93 -7.03 9.70
N PRO A 131 -11.04 -7.46 10.35
CA PRO A 131 -11.81 -6.62 11.27
C PRO A 131 -10.98 -5.99 12.40
N GLU A 132 -9.97 -6.70 12.90
CA GLU A 132 -9.08 -6.26 13.96
C GLU A 132 -8.00 -5.24 13.50
N ASN A 133 -7.85 -5.01 12.19
CA ASN A 133 -6.82 -4.10 11.66
C ASN A 133 -7.31 -2.64 11.62
N ALA A 134 -7.59 -2.08 12.79
CA ALA A 134 -8.06 -0.69 12.93
C ALA A 134 -7.09 0.33 12.30
N ALA A 135 -5.78 0.06 12.34
CA ALA A 135 -4.77 0.93 11.76
C ALA A 135 -4.91 1.03 10.23
N ALA A 136 -5.12 -0.09 9.53
CA ALA A 136 -5.34 -0.07 8.08
C ALA A 136 -6.62 0.68 7.71
N PHE A 137 -7.72 0.48 8.46
CA PHE A 137 -8.96 1.25 8.24
C PHE A 137 -8.73 2.75 8.38
N ALA A 138 -8.02 3.19 9.42
CA ALA A 138 -7.74 4.61 9.65
C ALA A 138 -6.92 5.21 8.50
N VAL A 139 -5.86 4.53 8.06
CA VAL A 139 -4.99 5.00 6.99
C VAL A 139 -5.74 5.04 5.66
N LEU A 140 -6.48 3.99 5.29
CA LEU A 140 -7.27 3.95 4.06
C LEU A 140 -8.27 5.10 4.00
N ARG A 141 -9.03 5.33 5.08
CA ARG A 141 -10.01 6.42 5.16
C ARG A 141 -9.38 7.81 5.13
N SER A 142 -8.13 7.94 5.54
CA SER A 142 -7.42 9.22 5.51
C SER A 142 -6.97 9.66 4.11
N VAL A 143 -6.94 8.72 3.15
CA VAL A 143 -6.49 8.96 1.76
C VAL A 143 -7.62 8.80 0.76
N PHE A 144 -8.46 7.78 0.94
CA PHE A 144 -9.50 7.42 -0.02
C PHE A 144 -10.90 7.67 0.54
N PRO A 145 -11.76 8.45 -0.15
CA PRO A 145 -13.18 8.54 0.18
C PRO A 145 -13.86 7.17 0.08
N VAL A 146 -14.37 6.68 1.20
CA VAL A 146 -15.06 5.38 1.25
C VAL A 146 -16.47 5.53 0.69
N ARG A 147 -16.84 4.73 -0.29
CA ARG A 147 -18.18 4.67 -0.90
C ARG A 147 -19.02 3.54 -0.34
N PHE A 148 -18.41 2.41 -0.09
CA PHE A 148 -19.10 1.22 0.33
C PHE A 148 -18.23 0.38 1.27
N VAL A 149 -18.86 -0.26 2.25
CA VAL A 149 -18.22 -1.18 3.19
C VAL A 149 -19.02 -2.46 3.19
N ARG A 150 -18.41 -3.56 2.78
CA ARG A 150 -18.98 -4.89 2.87
C ARG A 150 -18.26 -5.67 3.96
N ARG A 151 -19.01 -6.11 4.95
CA ARG A 151 -18.47 -6.94 6.04
C ARG A 151 -18.85 -8.40 5.78
N ASP A 152 -17.84 -9.25 5.81
CA ASP A 152 -18.00 -10.69 5.87
C ASP A 152 -17.46 -11.20 7.21
N ARG A 153 -17.61 -12.52 7.48
CA ARG A 153 -17.16 -13.13 8.76
C ARG A 153 -15.66 -12.93 8.97
N ASP A 154 -14.87 -13.06 7.92
CA ASP A 154 -13.41 -13.16 7.98
C ASP A 154 -12.70 -11.88 7.54
N ALA A 155 -13.39 -10.96 6.83
CA ALA A 155 -12.79 -9.74 6.34
C ALA A 155 -13.83 -8.64 6.06
N THR A 156 -13.35 -7.41 5.96
CA THR A 156 -14.12 -6.25 5.54
C THR A 156 -13.56 -5.73 4.22
N GLU A 157 -14.38 -5.70 3.19
CA GLU A 157 -14.06 -5.06 1.92
C GLU A 157 -14.44 -3.58 1.98
N LEU A 158 -13.47 -2.72 1.72
CA LEU A 158 -13.67 -1.29 1.51
C LEU A 158 -13.62 -1.01 0.01
N VAL A 159 -14.67 -0.39 -0.51
CA VAL A 159 -14.70 0.16 -1.86
C VAL A 159 -14.57 1.67 -1.75
N CYS A 160 -13.51 2.21 -2.30
CA CYS A 160 -13.14 3.61 -2.19
C CYS A 160 -13.01 4.27 -3.56
N LEU A 161 -13.22 5.58 -3.62
CA LEU A 161 -12.89 6.38 -4.80
C LEU A 161 -11.43 6.78 -4.75
N VAL A 162 -10.79 6.81 -5.91
CA VAL A 162 -9.48 7.47 -6.06
C VAL A 162 -9.73 8.97 -6.06
N PRO A 163 -9.04 9.76 -5.21
CA PRO A 163 -9.14 11.21 -5.22
C PRO A 163 -8.79 11.78 -6.60
N ASP A 164 -9.59 12.68 -7.13
CA ASP A 164 -9.38 13.33 -8.42
C ASP A 164 -8.98 14.80 -8.19
N ASP A 165 -7.74 15.02 -7.78
CA ASP A 165 -7.20 16.36 -7.53
C ASP A 165 -7.18 17.25 -8.80
N ARG A 166 -7.29 16.64 -10.00
CA ARG A 166 -7.32 17.38 -11.27
C ARG A 166 -8.66 18.12 -11.52
N ARG A 167 -9.68 17.87 -10.70
CA ARG A 167 -10.95 18.62 -10.78
C ARG A 167 -10.89 19.94 -10.03
N ALA A 168 -10.04 20.10 -9.03
CA ALA A 168 -9.86 21.35 -8.30
C ALA A 168 -9.19 22.44 -9.18
N ASP A 169 -8.26 22.06 -10.05
CA ASP A 169 -7.51 22.98 -10.92
C ASP A 169 -8.28 23.43 -12.18
N ARG A 170 -9.42 22.79 -12.51
CA ARG A 170 -10.25 23.15 -13.67
C ARG A 170 -11.44 24.06 -13.33
N ALA A 171 -11.63 24.35 -12.04
CA ALA A 171 -12.73 25.19 -11.56
C ALA A 171 -12.28 26.57 -11.05
N ALA A 172 -11.01 26.94 -11.27
CA ALA A 172 -10.44 28.26 -10.94
C ALA A 172 -10.24 29.13 -12.17
#